data_c5323a2b1a143aeca5dc193041c32287
#
_entry.id   c5323a2b1a143aeca5dc193041c32287
#
_cell.length_a   1.000
_cell.length_b   1.000
_cell.length_c   1.000
_cell.angle_alpha   90.00
_cell.angle_beta   90.00
_cell.angle_gamma   90.00
#
_symmetry.space_group_name_H-M   'P 1'
#
loop_
_entity.id
_entity.type
_entity.pdbx_description
1 polymer ?
#
loop_
_entity_poly.entity_id
_entity_poly.type
_entity_poly.pdbx_seq_one_letter_code
_entity_poly.pdbx_strand_id
1 'polypeptide(L)'
;MTEEGGLAGVERALRERAAALHEVVDQLSFDPHWFRRAFHSFGACFAIYYLLPETGATMTFVKQFLPVLLFAGALSVEAYRILGGVPTEAFFGLREYERFRLSGYVYFASAVVLLLYAFPPAVAAACIVGAAIGDPILGEFRRAKRPRLGIAAGVAFGALVFGVLQFHPALALLGGLLLVAGELAKNKVLDDDFMMPILPAVALVALEGLGVLAALGLVLPQPFAFQMEVPSWLP
;
A
#
# COMPACT_ATOMS: atom_id res chain seq x y z
N MET A 1 -41.45 0.03 -19.98
CA MET A 1 -40.26 0.91 -19.83
C MET A 1 -39.16 0.02 -19.29
N THR A 2 -38.26 -0.38 -20.16
CA THR A 2 -37.29 -1.44 -19.92
C THR A 2 -36.11 -0.94 -19.09
N GLU A 3 -35.70 -1.71 -18.09
CA GLU A 3 -34.54 -1.47 -17.21
C GLU A 3 -33.23 -1.20 -17.98
N GLU A 4 -33.12 -1.70 -19.21
CA GLU A 4 -31.99 -1.46 -20.12
C GLU A 4 -31.76 0.03 -20.45
N GLY A 5 -32.82 0.83 -20.50
CA GLY A 5 -32.70 2.27 -20.74
C GLY A 5 -32.08 3.04 -19.55
N GLY A 6 -32.26 2.54 -18.33
CA GLY A 6 -31.70 3.13 -17.10
C GLY A 6 -30.19 2.93 -16.99
N LEU A 7 -29.71 1.71 -17.23
CA LEU A 7 -28.29 1.37 -17.15
C LEU A 7 -27.46 2.09 -18.23
N ALA A 8 -27.96 2.11 -19.47
CA ALA A 8 -27.30 2.85 -20.55
C ALA A 8 -27.22 4.38 -20.30
N GLY A 9 -28.25 4.93 -19.65
CA GLY A 9 -28.25 6.34 -19.24
C GLY A 9 -27.21 6.64 -18.16
N VAL A 10 -27.09 5.78 -17.16
CA VAL A 10 -26.09 5.91 -16.09
C VAL A 10 -24.68 5.76 -16.64
N GLU A 11 -24.45 4.80 -17.53
CA GLU A 11 -23.14 4.60 -18.16
C GLU A 11 -22.71 5.81 -18.98
N ARG A 12 -23.64 6.40 -19.75
CA ARG A 12 -23.37 7.62 -20.52
C ARG A 12 -23.02 8.78 -19.60
N ALA A 13 -23.79 9.00 -18.53
CA ALA A 13 -23.54 10.08 -17.57
C ALA A 13 -22.19 9.90 -16.85
N LEU A 14 -21.78 8.67 -16.55
CA LEU A 14 -20.47 8.38 -15.97
C LEU A 14 -19.33 8.67 -16.95
N ARG A 15 -19.48 8.30 -18.23
CA ARG A 15 -18.49 8.60 -19.28
C ARG A 15 -18.34 10.11 -19.50
N GLU A 16 -19.47 10.86 -19.54
CA GLU A 16 -19.44 12.30 -19.69
C GLU A 16 -18.77 13.01 -18.49
N ARG A 17 -19.05 12.54 -17.26
CA ARG A 17 -18.38 13.07 -16.06
C ARG A 17 -16.91 12.72 -16.01
N ALA A 18 -16.53 11.52 -16.44
CA ALA A 18 -15.12 11.11 -16.52
C ALA A 18 -14.37 11.95 -17.56
N ALA A 19 -14.98 12.22 -18.71
CA ALA A 19 -14.41 13.09 -19.73
C ALA A 19 -14.23 14.53 -19.25
N ALA A 20 -15.24 15.09 -18.57
CA ALA A 20 -15.17 16.42 -17.98
C ALA A 20 -14.09 16.51 -16.88
N LEU A 21 -13.95 15.47 -16.08
CA LEU A 21 -12.89 15.39 -15.07
C LEU A 21 -11.50 15.34 -15.71
N HIS A 22 -11.35 14.59 -16.81
CA HIS A 22 -10.11 14.52 -17.58
C HIS A 22 -9.72 15.88 -18.15
N GLU A 23 -10.69 16.60 -18.71
CA GLU A 23 -10.46 17.95 -19.23
C GLU A 23 -10.00 18.93 -18.15
N VAL A 24 -10.60 18.89 -16.96
CA VAL A 24 -10.17 19.70 -15.81
C VAL A 24 -8.77 19.30 -15.35
N VAL A 25 -8.45 18.01 -15.31
CA VAL A 25 -7.12 17.51 -14.91
C VAL A 25 -6.05 17.90 -15.92
N ASP A 26 -6.37 17.83 -17.23
CA ASP A 26 -5.47 18.28 -18.30
C ASP A 26 -5.20 19.80 -18.22
N GLN A 27 -6.24 20.59 -17.92
CA GLN A 27 -6.09 22.04 -17.71
C GLN A 27 -5.21 22.37 -16.50
N LEU A 28 -5.22 21.55 -15.46
CA LEU A 28 -4.37 21.69 -14.27
C LEU A 28 -2.92 21.26 -14.50
N SER A 29 -2.55 20.79 -15.70
CA SER A 29 -1.22 20.26 -16.03
C SER A 29 -0.75 19.18 -15.03
N PHE A 30 -1.68 18.43 -14.47
CA PHE A 30 -1.36 17.44 -13.43
C PHE A 30 -0.69 16.23 -14.09
N ASP A 31 0.59 16.02 -13.81
CA ASP A 31 1.33 14.86 -14.31
C ASP A 31 0.76 13.56 -13.67
N PRO A 32 0.14 12.64 -14.45
CA PRO A 32 -0.42 11.39 -13.94
C PRO A 32 0.58 10.55 -13.16
N HIS A 33 1.87 10.64 -13.52
CA HIS A 33 2.93 9.94 -12.80
C HIS A 33 3.14 10.52 -11.41
N TRP A 34 3.08 11.85 -11.27
CA TRP A 34 3.23 12.50 -9.98
C TRP A 34 2.04 12.18 -9.05
N PHE A 35 0.83 12.22 -9.59
CA PHE A 35 -0.37 11.84 -8.85
C PHE A 35 -0.28 10.40 -8.31
N ARG A 36 0.07 9.44 -9.17
CA ARG A 36 0.22 8.04 -8.77
C ARG A 36 1.22 7.89 -7.62
N ARG A 37 2.36 8.58 -7.68
CA ARG A 37 3.38 8.54 -6.62
C ARG A 37 2.91 9.16 -5.32
N ALA A 38 2.28 10.32 -5.39
CA ALA A 38 1.69 10.98 -4.23
C ALA A 38 0.64 10.06 -3.58
N PHE A 39 -0.24 9.48 -4.40
CA PHE A 39 -1.27 8.55 -3.94
C PHE A 39 -0.65 7.27 -3.31
N HIS A 40 0.38 6.73 -3.93
CA HIS A 40 1.09 5.57 -3.40
C HIS A 40 1.77 5.91 -2.07
N SER A 41 2.49 7.03 -2.00
CA SER A 41 3.12 7.51 -0.75
C SER A 41 2.09 7.77 0.35
N PHE A 42 0.87 8.21 0.00
CA PHE A 42 -0.23 8.36 0.95
C PHE A 42 -0.60 7.01 1.60
N GLY A 43 -0.32 5.90 0.94
CA GLY A 43 -0.47 4.56 1.51
C GLY A 43 0.29 4.36 2.83
N ALA A 44 1.35 5.12 3.09
CA ALA A 44 2.04 5.12 4.39
C ALA A 44 1.12 5.53 5.56
N CYS A 45 0.06 6.29 5.30
CA CYS A 45 -0.94 6.68 6.30
C CYS A 45 -1.68 5.47 6.90
N PHE A 46 -1.70 4.31 6.24
CA PHE A 46 -2.28 3.10 6.85
C PHE A 46 -1.54 2.67 8.12
N ALA A 47 -0.27 3.05 8.30
CA ALA A 47 0.46 2.80 9.55
C ALA A 47 -0.13 3.57 10.75
N ILE A 48 -0.91 4.65 10.53
CA ILE A 48 -1.66 5.38 11.57
C ILE A 48 -2.64 4.46 12.30
N TYR A 49 -3.06 3.36 11.66
CA TYR A 49 -3.87 2.31 12.29
C TYR A 49 -3.33 1.88 13.67
N TYR A 50 -2.01 1.80 13.80
CA TYR A 50 -1.36 1.41 15.06
C TYR A 50 -1.32 2.53 16.11
N LEU A 51 -1.61 3.77 15.73
CA LEU A 51 -1.74 4.91 16.64
C LEU A 51 -3.18 5.08 17.16
N LEU A 52 -4.15 4.39 16.57
CA LEU A 52 -5.53 4.45 17.01
C LEU A 52 -5.65 3.75 18.37
N PRO A 53 -6.37 4.36 19.34
CA PRO A 53 -6.56 3.77 20.67
C PRO A 53 -7.23 2.40 20.58
N GLU A 54 -6.89 1.52 21.52
CA GLU A 54 -7.46 0.17 21.61
C GLU A 54 -8.65 0.08 22.59
N THR A 55 -9.09 1.23 23.08
CA THR A 55 -10.13 1.33 24.11
C THR A 55 -11.47 1.73 23.52
N GLY A 56 -12.53 1.06 24.00
CA GLY A 56 -13.91 1.36 23.63
C GLY A 56 -14.44 0.57 22.41
N ALA A 57 -15.71 0.21 22.46
CA ALA A 57 -16.36 -0.59 21.42
C ALA A 57 -16.30 0.04 20.01
N THR A 58 -16.41 1.36 19.93
CA THR A 58 -16.34 2.09 18.65
C THR A 58 -14.97 1.97 18.00
N MET A 59 -13.87 2.15 18.76
CA MET A 59 -12.52 2.04 18.21
C MET A 59 -12.16 0.60 17.85
N THR A 60 -12.59 -0.37 18.66
CA THR A 60 -12.45 -1.79 18.32
C THR A 60 -13.15 -2.09 16.99
N PHE A 61 -14.38 -1.62 16.81
CA PHE A 61 -15.10 -1.76 15.54
C PHE A 61 -14.36 -1.10 14.38
N VAL A 62 -13.92 0.15 14.54
CA VAL A 62 -13.17 0.87 13.50
C VAL A 62 -11.90 0.10 13.11
N LYS A 63 -11.12 -0.35 14.09
CA LYS A 63 -9.89 -1.13 13.82
C LYS A 63 -10.17 -2.46 13.12
N GLN A 64 -11.27 -3.13 13.48
CA GLN A 64 -11.60 -4.42 12.87
C GLN A 64 -12.21 -4.33 11.48
N PHE A 65 -13.00 -3.32 11.20
CA PHE A 65 -13.81 -3.29 9.99
C PHE A 65 -13.36 -2.28 8.96
N LEU A 66 -12.81 -1.13 9.35
CA LEU A 66 -12.45 -0.07 8.41
C LEU A 66 -11.45 -0.52 7.33
N PRO A 67 -10.34 -1.21 7.64
CA PRO A 67 -9.42 -1.67 6.60
C PRO A 67 -10.08 -2.64 5.60
N VAL A 68 -10.92 -3.55 6.11
CA VAL A 68 -11.66 -4.50 5.26
C VAL A 68 -12.69 -3.79 4.40
N LEU A 69 -13.41 -2.82 4.93
CA LEU A 69 -14.39 -2.03 4.18
C LEU A 69 -13.72 -1.20 3.08
N LEU A 70 -12.58 -0.58 3.38
CA LEU A 70 -11.81 0.17 2.38
C LEU A 70 -11.31 -0.76 1.26
N PHE A 71 -10.80 -1.92 1.62
CA PHE A 71 -10.38 -2.93 0.64
C PHE A 71 -11.55 -3.45 -0.20
N ALA A 72 -12.68 -3.80 0.45
CA ALA A 72 -13.88 -4.25 -0.25
C ALA A 72 -14.42 -3.17 -1.20
N GLY A 73 -14.38 -1.90 -0.79
CA GLY A 73 -14.72 -0.77 -1.64
C GLY A 73 -13.81 -0.66 -2.87
N ALA A 74 -12.49 -0.73 -2.67
CA ALA A 74 -11.50 -0.72 -3.74
C ALA A 74 -11.71 -1.90 -4.71
N LEU A 75 -11.95 -3.10 -4.18
CA LEU A 75 -12.22 -4.30 -4.97
C LEU A 75 -13.54 -4.19 -5.75
N SER A 76 -14.58 -3.58 -5.16
CA SER A 76 -15.87 -3.37 -5.83
C SER A 76 -15.74 -2.39 -7.00
N VAL A 77 -15.00 -1.30 -6.83
CA VAL A 77 -14.69 -0.35 -7.91
C VAL A 77 -13.93 -1.05 -9.03
N GLU A 78 -12.96 -1.86 -8.68
CA GLU A 78 -12.16 -2.60 -9.64
C GLU A 78 -12.95 -3.67 -10.39
N ALA A 79 -13.80 -4.42 -9.67
CA ALA A 79 -14.72 -5.38 -10.28
C ALA A 79 -15.67 -4.68 -11.27
N TYR A 80 -16.22 -3.52 -10.90
CA TYR A 80 -17.05 -2.73 -11.79
C TYR A 80 -16.27 -2.28 -13.03
N ARG A 81 -15.01 -1.83 -12.86
CA ARG A 81 -14.16 -1.42 -13.98
C ARG A 81 -13.93 -2.57 -14.97
N ILE A 82 -13.52 -3.74 -14.47
CA ILE A 82 -13.17 -4.89 -15.30
C ILE A 82 -14.44 -5.48 -15.95
N LEU A 83 -15.48 -5.76 -15.16
CA LEU A 83 -16.72 -6.40 -15.63
C LEU A 83 -17.55 -5.45 -16.48
N GLY A 84 -17.55 -4.16 -16.16
CA GLY A 84 -18.26 -3.13 -16.94
C GLY A 84 -17.53 -2.69 -18.19
N GLY A 85 -16.31 -3.18 -18.44
CA GLY A 85 -15.51 -2.79 -19.59
C GLY A 85 -15.15 -1.30 -19.64
N VAL A 86 -15.08 -0.65 -18.46
CA VAL A 86 -14.78 0.78 -18.35
C VAL A 86 -13.32 1.00 -18.78
N PRO A 87 -13.06 1.92 -19.71
CA PRO A 87 -11.72 2.15 -20.24
C PRO A 87 -10.78 2.66 -19.14
N THR A 88 -9.51 2.26 -19.20
CA THR A 88 -8.47 2.68 -18.24
C THR A 88 -8.27 4.18 -18.18
N GLU A 89 -8.52 4.85 -19.27
CA GLU A 89 -8.44 6.31 -19.42
C GLU A 89 -9.46 7.04 -18.54
N ALA A 90 -10.55 6.38 -18.18
CA ALA A 90 -11.54 6.92 -17.21
C ALA A 90 -11.05 6.89 -15.76
N PHE A 91 -9.97 6.17 -15.49
CA PHE A 91 -9.36 6.07 -14.16
C PHE A 91 -7.96 6.71 -14.17
N PHE A 92 -7.85 7.84 -13.54
CA PHE A 92 -6.60 8.59 -13.49
C PHE A 92 -5.49 7.80 -12.77
N GLY A 93 -4.34 7.65 -13.45
CA GLY A 93 -3.16 6.99 -12.90
C GLY A 93 -3.06 5.47 -13.14
N LEU A 94 -4.02 4.83 -13.80
CA LEU A 94 -3.89 3.44 -14.23
C LEU A 94 -2.90 3.30 -15.38
N ARG A 95 -2.23 2.15 -15.44
CA ARG A 95 -1.31 1.79 -16.51
C ARG A 95 -2.07 1.04 -17.62
N GLU A 96 -1.68 1.20 -18.89
CA GLU A 96 -2.32 0.53 -20.01
C GLU A 96 -2.36 -1.01 -19.87
N TYR A 97 -1.32 -1.61 -19.27
CA TYR A 97 -1.28 -3.05 -19.05
C TYR A 97 -2.22 -3.53 -17.93
N GLU A 98 -2.77 -2.62 -17.11
CA GLU A 98 -3.77 -2.93 -16.08
C GLU A 98 -5.20 -3.03 -16.65
N ARG A 99 -5.38 -2.84 -17.96
CA ARG A 99 -6.70 -2.83 -18.60
C ARG A 99 -7.55 -4.07 -18.32
N PHE A 100 -6.94 -5.24 -18.29
CA PHE A 100 -7.62 -6.53 -18.10
C PHE A 100 -7.15 -7.30 -16.86
N ARG A 101 -6.46 -6.63 -15.95
CA ARG A 101 -6.00 -7.22 -14.69
C ARG A 101 -6.29 -6.28 -13.53
N LEU A 102 -6.16 -6.79 -12.31
CA LEU A 102 -6.27 -5.96 -11.11
C LEU A 102 -5.19 -4.87 -11.14
N SER A 103 -5.56 -3.69 -10.73
CA SER A 103 -4.69 -2.53 -10.59
C SER A 103 -3.76 -2.64 -9.39
N GLY A 104 -2.62 -1.97 -9.44
CA GLY A 104 -1.63 -1.95 -8.36
C GLY A 104 -2.22 -1.51 -7.02
N TYR A 105 -3.17 -0.57 -7.00
CA TYR A 105 -3.79 -0.12 -5.76
C TYR A 105 -4.58 -1.22 -5.03
N VAL A 106 -5.20 -2.17 -5.75
CA VAL A 106 -5.89 -3.32 -5.14
C VAL A 106 -4.89 -4.29 -4.55
N TYR A 107 -3.77 -4.55 -5.26
CA TYR A 107 -2.68 -5.37 -4.74
C TYR A 107 -2.08 -4.77 -3.47
N PHE A 108 -1.79 -3.46 -3.48
CA PHE A 108 -1.27 -2.77 -2.29
C PHE A 108 -2.27 -2.80 -1.14
N ALA A 109 -3.56 -2.50 -1.38
CA ALA A 109 -4.60 -2.55 -0.35
C ALA A 109 -4.75 -3.95 0.25
N SER A 110 -4.67 -5.01 -0.56
CA SER A 110 -4.72 -6.39 -0.08
C SER A 110 -3.52 -6.74 0.81
N ALA A 111 -2.33 -6.29 0.42
CA ALA A 111 -1.12 -6.45 1.24
C ALA A 111 -1.23 -5.70 2.57
N VAL A 112 -1.74 -4.46 2.55
CA VAL A 112 -1.95 -3.66 3.77
C VAL A 112 -2.91 -4.37 4.72
N VAL A 113 -4.07 -4.84 4.25
CA VAL A 113 -5.04 -5.55 5.09
C VAL A 113 -4.41 -6.80 5.71
N LEU A 114 -3.68 -7.58 4.90
CA LEU A 114 -2.98 -8.76 5.39
C LEU A 114 -1.94 -8.41 6.47
N LEU A 115 -1.15 -7.36 6.24
CA LEU A 115 -0.15 -6.88 7.20
C LEU A 115 -0.78 -6.43 8.51
N LEU A 116 -1.86 -5.64 8.45
CA LEU A 116 -2.52 -5.10 9.64
C LEU A 116 -3.09 -6.18 10.55
N TYR A 117 -3.53 -7.32 10.00
CA TYR A 117 -4.21 -8.36 10.78
C TYR A 117 -3.36 -9.58 11.10
N ALA A 118 -2.38 -9.92 10.26
CA ALA A 118 -1.66 -11.18 10.37
C ALA A 118 -0.21 -11.03 10.85
N PHE A 119 0.33 -9.80 10.93
CA PHE A 119 1.73 -9.59 11.25
C PHE A 119 1.94 -8.72 12.49
N PRO A 120 3.09 -8.86 13.19
CA PRO A 120 3.42 -8.01 14.32
C PRO A 120 3.41 -6.52 13.93
N PRO A 121 2.85 -5.61 14.77
CA PRO A 121 2.64 -4.22 14.41
C PRO A 121 3.89 -3.48 13.92
N ALA A 122 5.05 -3.71 14.55
CA ALA A 122 6.30 -3.07 14.13
C ALA A 122 6.74 -3.54 12.74
N VAL A 123 6.61 -4.84 12.43
CA VAL A 123 6.91 -5.42 11.13
C VAL A 123 5.97 -4.87 10.07
N ALA A 124 4.66 -4.91 10.35
CA ALA A 124 3.65 -4.43 9.41
C ALA A 124 3.81 -2.93 9.11
N ALA A 125 4.00 -2.09 10.14
CA ALA A 125 4.22 -0.66 9.96
C ALA A 125 5.47 -0.38 9.11
N ALA A 126 6.60 -1.07 9.39
CA ALA A 126 7.83 -0.93 8.62
C ALA A 126 7.63 -1.30 7.14
N CYS A 127 6.93 -2.40 6.88
CA CYS A 127 6.66 -2.88 5.54
C CYS A 127 5.72 -1.95 4.76
N ILE A 128 4.64 -1.45 5.40
CA ILE A 128 3.69 -0.52 4.79
C ILE A 128 4.38 0.79 4.42
N VAL A 129 5.07 1.44 5.37
CA VAL A 129 5.76 2.72 5.15
C VAL A 129 6.90 2.53 4.16
N GLY A 130 7.69 1.46 4.33
CA GLY A 130 8.82 1.14 3.46
C GLY A 130 8.40 0.94 2.01
N ALA A 131 7.31 0.22 1.76
CA ALA A 131 6.79 0.00 0.41
C ALA A 131 6.15 1.27 -0.17
N ALA A 132 5.27 1.93 0.59
CA ALA A 132 4.52 3.10 0.12
C ALA A 132 5.43 4.27 -0.33
N ILE A 133 6.58 4.44 0.28
CA ILE A 133 7.53 5.51 -0.08
C ILE A 133 8.70 4.95 -0.90
N GLY A 134 9.08 3.70 -0.67
CA GLY A 134 10.18 3.05 -1.39
C GLY A 134 9.91 2.86 -2.88
N ASP A 135 8.67 2.45 -3.28
CA ASP A 135 8.31 2.33 -4.70
C ASP A 135 8.45 3.65 -5.48
N PRO A 136 7.88 4.78 -5.02
CA PRO A 136 8.16 6.08 -5.62
C PRO A 136 9.64 6.41 -5.78
N ILE A 137 10.46 6.13 -4.76
CA ILE A 137 11.92 6.34 -4.81
C ILE A 137 12.53 5.51 -5.95
N LEU A 138 12.28 4.21 -5.98
CA LEU A 138 12.77 3.31 -7.02
C LEU A 138 12.30 3.75 -8.42
N GLY A 139 11.04 4.16 -8.52
CA GLY A 139 10.43 4.66 -9.77
C GLY A 139 11.13 5.92 -10.30
N GLU A 140 11.49 6.88 -9.43
CA GLU A 140 12.21 8.09 -9.84
C GLU A 140 13.59 7.79 -10.40
N PHE A 141 14.36 6.94 -9.74
CA PHE A 141 15.68 6.56 -10.23
C PHE A 141 15.61 5.75 -11.53
N ARG A 142 14.58 4.93 -11.71
CA ARG A 142 14.32 4.24 -13.00
C ARG A 142 14.08 5.23 -14.12
N ARG A 143 13.23 6.24 -13.87
CA ARG A 143 12.96 7.33 -14.83
C ARG A 143 14.21 8.13 -15.15
N ALA A 144 15.05 8.39 -14.16
CA ALA A 144 16.33 9.06 -14.34
C ALA A 144 17.41 8.19 -15.02
N LYS A 145 17.07 6.96 -15.46
CA LYS A 145 17.98 5.97 -16.06
C LYS A 145 19.16 5.60 -15.14
N ARG A 146 18.95 5.63 -13.83
CA ARG A 146 19.95 5.30 -12.78
C ARG A 146 19.46 4.16 -11.87
N PRO A 147 19.09 2.97 -12.40
CA PRO A 147 18.44 1.91 -11.61
C PRO A 147 19.31 1.39 -10.46
N ARG A 148 20.66 1.35 -10.61
CA ARG A 148 21.57 0.91 -9.54
C ARG A 148 21.55 1.86 -8.34
N LEU A 149 21.50 3.17 -8.59
CA LEU A 149 21.34 4.16 -7.52
C LEU A 149 19.97 4.05 -6.87
N GLY A 150 18.92 3.74 -7.65
CA GLY A 150 17.58 3.48 -7.14
C GLY A 150 17.56 2.31 -6.17
N ILE A 151 18.19 1.19 -6.52
CA ILE A 151 18.32 0.02 -5.63
C ILE A 151 19.01 0.42 -4.32
N ALA A 152 20.15 1.10 -4.41
CA ALA A 152 20.88 1.55 -3.21
C ALA A 152 20.05 2.52 -2.35
N ALA A 153 19.35 3.48 -2.97
CA ALA A 153 18.49 4.42 -2.28
C ALA A 153 17.28 3.72 -1.64
N GLY A 154 16.66 2.76 -2.35
CA GLY A 154 15.55 1.97 -1.83
C GLY A 154 15.95 1.12 -0.62
N VAL A 155 17.10 0.45 -0.68
CA VAL A 155 17.66 -0.32 0.45
C VAL A 155 17.97 0.61 1.63
N ALA A 156 18.62 1.73 1.38
CA ALA A 156 18.97 2.69 2.43
C ALA A 156 17.71 3.28 3.09
N PHE A 157 16.71 3.65 2.29
CA PHE A 157 15.43 4.14 2.80
C PHE A 157 14.69 3.05 3.60
N GLY A 158 14.59 1.83 3.07
CA GLY A 158 13.99 0.71 3.79
C GLY A 158 14.71 0.46 5.12
N ALA A 159 16.03 0.37 5.11
CA ALA A 159 16.82 0.20 6.34
C ALA A 159 16.61 1.35 7.33
N LEU A 160 16.46 2.58 6.86
CA LEU A 160 16.12 3.73 7.72
C LEU A 160 14.75 3.55 8.37
N VAL A 161 13.72 3.16 7.61
CA VAL A 161 12.37 2.93 8.14
C VAL A 161 12.38 1.86 9.21
N PHE A 162 12.99 0.70 8.95
CA PHE A 162 13.12 -0.36 9.94
C PHE A 162 13.94 0.09 11.15
N GLY A 163 15.01 0.85 10.96
CA GLY A 163 15.85 1.39 12.04
C GLY A 163 15.09 2.38 12.94
N VAL A 164 14.29 3.29 12.37
CA VAL A 164 13.41 4.20 13.13
C VAL A 164 12.39 3.42 13.97
N LEU A 165 11.93 2.29 13.45
CA LEU A 165 11.01 1.39 14.15
C LEU A 165 11.74 0.40 15.09
N GLN A 166 12.96 0.71 15.50
CA GLN A 166 13.74 0.02 16.54
C GLN A 166 14.19 -1.40 16.19
N PHE A 167 14.22 -1.76 14.89
CA PHE A 167 14.82 -3.03 14.48
C PHE A 167 16.35 -2.99 14.68
N HIS A 168 16.91 -4.13 15.08
CA HIS A 168 18.36 -4.29 15.11
C HIS A 168 18.97 -3.94 13.73
N PRO A 169 20.13 -3.26 13.64
CA PRO A 169 20.69 -2.78 12.35
C PRO A 169 20.80 -3.87 11.27
N ALA A 170 21.14 -5.11 11.64
CA ALA A 170 21.18 -6.22 10.69
C ALA A 170 19.79 -6.55 10.12
N LEU A 171 18.74 -6.53 10.96
CA LEU A 171 17.37 -6.76 10.53
C LEU A 171 16.82 -5.56 9.74
N ALA A 172 17.22 -4.34 10.09
CA ALA A 172 16.87 -3.15 9.35
C ALA A 172 17.45 -3.20 7.92
N LEU A 173 18.71 -3.56 7.78
CA LEU A 173 19.34 -3.75 6.48
C LEU A 173 18.67 -4.89 5.69
N LEU A 174 18.41 -6.03 6.34
CA LEU A 174 17.71 -7.15 5.72
C LEU A 174 16.31 -6.73 5.25
N GLY A 175 15.56 -6.01 6.07
CA GLY A 175 14.24 -5.46 5.71
C GLY A 175 14.30 -4.57 4.47
N GLY A 176 15.26 -3.66 4.41
CA GLY A 176 15.49 -2.80 3.24
C GLY A 176 15.85 -3.59 1.98
N LEU A 177 16.71 -4.62 2.09
CA LEU A 177 17.06 -5.51 0.99
C LEU A 177 15.83 -6.29 0.48
N LEU A 178 15.01 -6.82 1.40
CA LEU A 178 13.83 -7.59 1.05
C LEU A 178 12.71 -6.73 0.45
N LEU A 179 12.56 -5.47 0.88
CA LEU A 179 11.66 -4.51 0.22
C LEU A 179 12.01 -4.36 -1.27
N VAL A 180 13.29 -4.08 -1.56
CA VAL A 180 13.75 -3.92 -2.94
C VAL A 180 13.68 -5.25 -3.71
N ALA A 181 13.96 -6.38 -3.06
CA ALA A 181 13.81 -7.70 -3.67
C ALA A 181 12.34 -7.96 -4.06
N GLY A 182 11.36 -7.56 -3.23
CA GLY A 182 9.94 -7.66 -3.52
C GLY A 182 9.54 -6.86 -4.76
N GLU A 183 10.06 -5.63 -4.92
CA GLU A 183 9.87 -4.82 -6.13
C GLU A 183 10.44 -5.50 -7.39
N LEU A 184 11.57 -6.19 -7.26
CA LEU A 184 12.21 -6.89 -8.38
C LEU A 184 11.58 -8.26 -8.68
N ALA A 185 10.88 -8.85 -7.72
CA ALA A 185 10.31 -10.20 -7.81
C ALA A 185 8.96 -10.26 -8.52
N LYS A 186 8.48 -9.15 -9.07
CA LYS A 186 7.19 -9.09 -9.77
C LYS A 186 7.08 -10.12 -10.89
N ASN A 187 5.90 -10.70 -11.01
CA ASN A 187 5.56 -11.63 -12.08
C ASN A 187 4.15 -11.35 -12.63
N LYS A 188 3.65 -12.21 -13.53
CA LYS A 188 2.32 -12.02 -14.14
C LYS A 188 1.16 -12.18 -13.15
N VAL A 189 1.36 -12.85 -12.02
CA VAL A 189 0.33 -13.18 -11.03
C VAL A 189 0.40 -12.24 -9.84
N LEU A 190 1.62 -12.02 -9.31
CA LEU A 190 1.85 -11.17 -8.15
C LEU A 190 2.52 -9.86 -8.59
N ASP A 191 1.89 -8.76 -8.24
CA ASP A 191 2.36 -7.41 -8.55
C ASP A 191 3.45 -6.97 -7.56
N ASP A 192 4.32 -6.04 -8.00
CA ASP A 192 5.30 -5.39 -7.14
C ASP A 192 4.64 -4.69 -5.94
N ASP A 193 3.48 -4.07 -6.14
CA ASP A 193 2.70 -3.40 -5.10
C ASP A 193 2.25 -4.36 -3.96
N PHE A 194 2.13 -5.67 -4.23
CA PHE A 194 1.88 -6.70 -3.21
C PHE A 194 3.17 -7.28 -2.63
N MET A 195 4.12 -7.64 -3.52
CA MET A 195 5.32 -8.36 -3.12
C MET A 195 6.27 -7.51 -2.26
N MET A 196 6.37 -6.22 -2.58
CA MET A 196 7.27 -5.30 -1.89
C MET A 196 7.00 -5.23 -0.38
N PRO A 197 5.76 -5.04 0.12
CA PRO A 197 5.51 -5.04 1.55
C PRO A 197 5.42 -6.44 2.18
N ILE A 198 4.99 -7.46 1.44
CA ILE A 198 4.75 -8.80 2.01
C ILE A 198 6.04 -9.61 2.17
N LEU A 199 6.98 -9.52 1.22
CA LEU A 199 8.20 -10.32 1.26
C LEU A 199 9.03 -10.10 2.53
N PRO A 200 9.35 -8.85 2.95
CA PRO A 200 10.07 -8.63 4.20
C PRO A 200 9.28 -9.07 5.44
N ALA A 201 7.97 -8.90 5.45
CA ALA A 201 7.13 -9.30 6.58
C ALA A 201 7.16 -10.81 6.78
N VAL A 202 6.93 -11.58 5.70
CA VAL A 202 6.95 -13.04 5.75
C VAL A 202 8.35 -13.54 6.12
N ALA A 203 9.40 -12.98 5.54
CA ALA A 203 10.76 -13.41 5.82
C ALA A 203 11.17 -13.18 7.29
N LEU A 204 10.88 -11.98 7.84
CA LEU A 204 11.23 -11.66 9.22
C LEU A 204 10.48 -12.53 10.23
N VAL A 205 9.16 -12.73 10.03
CA VAL A 205 8.35 -13.57 10.91
C VAL A 205 8.73 -15.05 10.76
N ALA A 206 9.06 -15.51 9.56
CA ALA A 206 9.55 -16.87 9.36
C ALA A 206 10.90 -17.10 10.07
N LEU A 207 11.84 -16.17 9.98
CA LEU A 207 13.11 -16.24 10.69
C LEU A 207 12.94 -16.28 12.22
N GLU A 208 11.97 -15.53 12.75
CA GLU A 208 11.60 -15.58 14.16
C GLU A 208 11.00 -16.93 14.53
N GLY A 209 9.97 -17.38 13.79
CA GLY A 209 9.27 -18.64 14.04
C GLY A 209 10.14 -19.89 13.92
N LEU A 210 11.18 -19.83 13.06
CA LEU A 210 12.18 -20.90 12.93
C LEU A 210 13.29 -20.84 14.00
N GLY A 211 13.24 -19.87 14.92
CA GLY A 211 14.25 -19.70 15.96
C GLY A 211 15.59 -19.14 15.45
N VAL A 212 15.71 -18.76 14.19
CA VAL A 212 16.96 -18.24 13.62
C VAL A 212 17.36 -16.92 14.28
N LEU A 213 16.40 -16.03 14.53
CA LEU A 213 16.68 -14.77 15.21
C LEU A 213 17.20 -15.01 16.63
N ALA A 214 16.56 -15.90 17.39
CA ALA A 214 17.00 -16.25 18.73
C ALA A 214 18.41 -16.85 18.76
N ALA A 215 18.73 -17.72 17.79
CA ALA A 215 20.07 -18.30 17.64
C ALA A 215 21.15 -17.24 17.37
N LEU A 216 20.77 -16.12 16.77
CA LEU A 216 21.66 -14.97 16.48
C LEU A 216 21.64 -13.91 17.59
N GLY A 217 20.88 -14.12 18.68
CA GLY A 217 20.67 -13.12 19.72
C GLY A 217 19.85 -11.90 19.28
N LEU A 218 19.03 -12.06 18.24
CA LEU A 218 18.19 -11.02 17.66
C LEU A 218 16.73 -11.25 18.04
N VAL A 219 15.97 -10.16 18.15
CA VAL A 219 14.53 -10.18 18.40
C VAL A 219 13.83 -9.16 17.52
N LEU A 220 12.58 -9.42 17.18
CA LEU A 220 11.74 -8.40 16.55
C LEU A 220 11.33 -7.35 17.59
N PRO A 221 11.19 -6.08 17.20
CA PRO A 221 10.75 -5.03 18.10
C PRO A 221 9.37 -5.36 18.68
N GLN A 222 9.21 -5.05 19.97
CA GLN A 222 7.89 -5.13 20.60
C GLN A 222 6.95 -4.08 19.98
N PRO A 223 5.63 -4.34 19.96
CA PRO A 223 4.68 -3.37 19.46
C PRO A 223 4.83 -2.05 20.24
N PHE A 224 4.70 -0.93 19.51
CA PHE A 224 4.73 0.39 20.13
C PHE A 224 3.62 0.47 21.16
N ALA A 225 3.98 0.58 22.43
CA ALA A 225 3.06 1.05 23.46
C ALA A 225 2.91 2.58 23.33
N PHE A 226 2.42 3.05 22.17
CA PHE A 226 1.99 4.42 22.05
C PHE A 226 0.59 4.50 22.68
N GLN A 227 0.55 4.49 23.99
CA GLN A 227 -0.63 4.91 24.72
C GLN A 227 -0.73 6.41 24.53
N MET A 228 -1.53 6.85 23.55
CA MET A 228 -2.09 8.18 23.64
C MET A 228 -2.96 8.16 24.90
N GLU A 229 -2.47 8.79 25.98
CA GLU A 229 -3.33 9.12 27.11
C GLU A 229 -4.49 9.94 26.55
N VAL A 230 -5.66 9.32 26.49
CA VAL A 230 -6.88 10.06 26.11
C VAL A 230 -7.04 11.13 27.19
N PRO A 231 -6.98 12.42 26.84
CA PRO A 231 -7.13 13.46 27.84
C PRO A 231 -8.45 13.25 28.58
N SER A 232 -8.42 13.34 29.91
CA SER A 232 -9.58 13.07 30.80
C SER A 232 -10.82 13.92 30.55
N TRP A 233 -10.75 14.88 29.61
CA TRP A 233 -11.85 15.73 29.19
C TRP A 233 -12.57 15.23 27.91
N LEU A 234 -12.10 14.17 27.28
CA LEU A 234 -12.84 13.51 26.20
C LEU A 234 -13.82 12.50 26.80
N PRO A 235 -15.12 12.63 26.54
CA PRO A 235 -16.15 11.71 27.06
C PRO A 235 -16.04 10.30 26.52
#